data_ff7aea152c187d4425eb7038cc396c60
#
_entry.id   ff7aea152c187d4425eb7038cc396c60
#
_cell.length_a   1.000
_cell.length_b   1.000
_cell.length_c   1.000
_cell.angle_alpha   90.00
_cell.angle_beta   90.00
_cell.angle_gamma   90.00
#
_symmetry.space_group_name_H-M   'P 1'
#
loop_
_entity.id
_entity.type
_entity.pdbx_description
1 polymer ?
#
loop_
_entity_poly.entity_id
_entity_poly.type
_entity_poly.pdbx_seq_one_letter_code
_entity_poly.pdbx_strand_id
1 'polypeptide(L)'
;DLEAATARLRDSLYAIPVCAKHVVARWDALRALSHTGAKLSESAGDEETGEIAARVERAVKKLRTLLEDREKKFDKAGEAYTPALEKLDIKIAKEMHGAQLSLAVLVELREKALVTANEIKRTRKRTRRLSELEGDAGVRKERMSALANSVDDAHEMMTTVKNRFIEHNLKLVVAIAKDYRNLGLSFPDLIQEGNLGLIRAVEKFDHRRGFKFSTYAVWWIRQALVRAIQNHSRTIRLPSHVHDRLQRSQRVRAELTGKLGREPNAMELAPELGTDTGALEALD
;
A
#
# COMPACT_ATOMS: atom_id res chain seq x y z
N ASP A 1 3.53 17.29 6.45
CA ASP A 1 3.78 17.50 4.99
C ASP A 1 3.29 16.35 4.12
N LEU A 2 3.57 15.07 4.48
CA LEU A 2 3.14 13.90 3.68
C LEU A 2 1.61 13.74 3.67
N GLU A 3 0.95 13.96 4.80
CA GLU A 3 -0.51 13.89 4.89
C GLU A 3 -1.18 14.97 4.03
N ALA A 4 -0.67 16.20 4.09
CA ALA A 4 -1.17 17.29 3.26
C ALA A 4 -0.99 17.01 1.76
N ALA A 5 0.14 16.43 1.36
CA ALA A 5 0.39 16.03 -0.02
C ALA A 5 -0.54 14.88 -0.46
N THR A 6 -0.78 13.89 0.41
CA THR A 6 -1.73 12.80 0.15
C THR A 6 -3.17 13.30 0.08
N ALA A 7 -3.56 14.24 0.96
CA ALA A 7 -4.88 14.87 0.91
C ALA A 7 -5.10 15.61 -0.42
N ARG A 8 -4.10 16.36 -0.89
CA ARG A 8 -4.16 17.04 -2.18
C ARG A 8 -4.33 16.07 -3.36
N LEU A 9 -3.67 14.92 -3.33
CA LEU A 9 -3.87 13.87 -4.34
C LEU A 9 -5.30 13.30 -4.28
N ARG A 10 -5.83 13.06 -3.07
CA ARG A 10 -7.24 12.63 -2.87
C ARG A 10 -8.20 13.63 -3.48
N ASP A 11 -8.04 14.91 -3.17
CA ASP A 11 -8.91 15.98 -3.66
C ASP A 11 -8.91 16.04 -5.20
N SER A 12 -7.74 15.96 -5.82
CA SER A 12 -7.60 15.95 -7.27
C SER A 12 -8.27 14.73 -7.91
N LEU A 13 -8.13 13.53 -7.33
CA LEU A 13 -8.74 12.30 -7.82
C LEU A 13 -10.27 12.30 -7.63
N TYR A 14 -10.74 12.78 -6.48
CA TYR A 14 -12.17 12.79 -6.15
C TYR A 14 -12.97 13.82 -6.94
N ALA A 15 -12.28 14.79 -7.55
CA ALA A 15 -12.88 15.70 -8.51
C ALA A 15 -13.23 15.05 -9.86
N ILE A 16 -12.76 13.80 -10.11
CA ILE A 16 -12.98 13.09 -11.38
C ILE A 16 -14.06 12.01 -11.20
N PRO A 17 -15.23 12.13 -11.83
CA PRO A 17 -16.35 11.22 -11.61
C PRO A 17 -16.05 9.75 -11.96
N VAL A 18 -15.20 9.51 -12.96
CA VAL A 18 -14.79 8.14 -13.30
C VAL A 18 -14.07 7.42 -12.15
N CYS A 19 -13.41 8.16 -11.25
CA CYS A 19 -12.82 7.60 -10.06
C CYS A 19 -13.90 7.05 -9.10
N ALA A 20 -14.98 7.79 -8.91
CA ALA A 20 -16.11 7.31 -8.10
C ALA A 20 -16.81 6.11 -8.73
N LYS A 21 -17.03 6.10 -10.06
CA LYS A 21 -17.53 4.93 -10.80
C LYS A 21 -16.61 3.71 -10.59
N HIS A 22 -15.29 3.91 -10.63
CA HIS A 22 -14.32 2.83 -10.40
C HIS A 22 -14.40 2.26 -8.98
N VAL A 23 -14.55 3.10 -7.95
CA VAL A 23 -14.73 2.65 -6.56
C VAL A 23 -15.98 1.76 -6.42
N VAL A 24 -17.09 2.18 -7.01
CA VAL A 24 -18.34 1.39 -7.01
C VAL A 24 -18.13 0.04 -7.71
N ALA A 25 -17.52 0.02 -8.89
CA ALA A 25 -17.24 -1.21 -9.63
C ALA A 25 -16.28 -2.14 -8.85
N ARG A 26 -15.28 -1.58 -8.19
CA ARG A 26 -14.34 -2.33 -7.37
C ARG A 26 -15.00 -2.96 -6.14
N TRP A 27 -15.91 -2.22 -5.51
CA TRP A 27 -16.75 -2.76 -4.44
C TRP A 27 -17.59 -3.94 -4.91
N ASP A 28 -18.26 -3.82 -6.07
CA ASP A 28 -19.09 -4.90 -6.62
C ASP A 28 -18.27 -6.14 -6.92
N ALA A 29 -17.08 -5.96 -7.49
CA ALA A 29 -16.15 -7.07 -7.75
C ALA A 29 -15.71 -7.77 -6.46
N LEU A 30 -15.43 -7.04 -5.38
CA LEU A 30 -15.08 -7.62 -4.09
C LEU A 30 -16.26 -8.39 -3.48
N ARG A 31 -17.47 -7.86 -3.56
CA ARG A 31 -18.67 -8.54 -3.07
C ARG A 31 -18.98 -9.82 -3.84
N ALA A 32 -18.80 -9.82 -5.15
CA ALA A 32 -18.95 -11.01 -5.99
C ALA A 32 -17.99 -12.14 -5.58
N LEU A 33 -16.82 -11.80 -5.06
CA LEU A 33 -15.82 -12.74 -4.54
C LEU A 33 -16.00 -13.05 -3.04
N SER A 34 -17.11 -12.67 -2.43
CA SER A 34 -17.38 -12.80 -0.98
C SER A 34 -16.32 -12.14 -0.08
N HIS A 35 -15.61 -11.13 -0.60
CA HIS A 35 -14.66 -10.35 0.18
C HIS A 35 -15.32 -9.15 0.86
N THR A 36 -14.81 -8.79 2.05
CA THR A 36 -15.26 -7.60 2.75
C THR A 36 -14.72 -6.34 2.07
N GLY A 37 -15.54 -5.29 1.97
CA GLY A 37 -15.14 -4.01 1.41
C GLY A 37 -14.11 -3.24 2.24
N ALA A 38 -13.75 -3.74 3.41
CA ALA A 38 -12.68 -3.18 4.25
C ALA A 38 -11.34 -3.06 3.52
N LYS A 39 -11.08 -3.91 2.50
CA LYS A 39 -9.87 -3.82 1.67
C LYS A 39 -9.75 -2.52 0.87
N LEU A 40 -10.82 -1.78 0.69
CA LEU A 40 -10.82 -0.51 -0.05
C LEU A 40 -10.43 0.69 0.82
N SER A 41 -10.49 0.55 2.13
CA SER A 41 -10.32 1.67 3.07
C SER A 41 -9.10 1.49 3.96
N GLU A 42 -8.59 2.60 4.48
CA GLU A 42 -7.61 2.61 5.55
C GLU A 42 -8.33 2.42 6.90
N SER A 43 -7.70 1.66 7.79
CA SER A 43 -8.12 1.59 9.18
C SER A 43 -7.77 2.89 9.89
N ALA A 44 -8.74 3.53 10.52
CA ALA A 44 -8.51 4.69 11.37
C ALA A 44 -8.37 4.20 12.83
N GLY A 45 -7.13 3.97 13.27
CA GLY A 45 -6.88 3.53 14.64
C GLY A 45 -7.25 2.06 14.90
N ASP A 46 -8.03 1.81 15.96
CA ASP A 46 -8.44 0.47 16.39
C ASP A 46 -9.82 0.05 15.83
N GLU A 47 -10.25 0.65 14.69
CA GLU A 47 -11.52 0.29 14.04
C GLU A 47 -11.56 -1.20 13.67
N GLU A 48 -12.67 -1.87 14.02
CA GLU A 48 -12.90 -3.24 13.61
C GLU A 48 -13.19 -3.32 12.10
N THR A 49 -12.78 -4.44 11.49
CA THR A 49 -12.98 -4.71 10.06
C THR A 49 -14.45 -4.57 9.65
N GLY A 50 -15.40 -4.87 10.55
CA GLY A 50 -16.83 -4.73 10.33
C GLY A 50 -17.29 -3.29 10.19
N GLU A 51 -16.76 -2.39 11.01
CA GLU A 51 -17.08 -0.96 10.98
C GLU A 51 -16.56 -0.30 9.71
N ILE A 52 -15.33 -0.65 9.31
CA ILE A 52 -14.73 -0.18 8.06
C ILE A 52 -15.58 -0.64 6.87
N ALA A 53 -15.98 -1.90 6.83
CA ALA A 53 -16.83 -2.44 5.77
C ALA A 53 -18.18 -1.72 5.70
N ALA A 54 -18.84 -1.49 6.84
CA ALA A 54 -20.12 -0.77 6.92
C ALA A 54 -19.98 0.70 6.49
N ARG A 55 -18.85 1.37 6.80
CA ARG A 55 -18.55 2.73 6.36
C ARG A 55 -18.44 2.81 4.84
N VAL A 56 -17.66 1.92 4.23
CA VAL A 56 -17.49 1.86 2.77
C VAL A 56 -18.80 1.52 2.07
N GLU A 57 -19.57 0.57 2.60
CA GLU A 57 -20.88 0.19 2.03
C GLU A 57 -21.86 1.37 2.01
N ARG A 58 -21.94 2.14 3.09
CA ARG A 58 -22.78 3.34 3.16
C ARG A 58 -22.36 4.38 2.13
N ALA A 59 -21.04 4.61 1.99
CA ALA A 59 -20.50 5.53 0.99
C ALA A 59 -20.83 5.07 -0.43
N VAL A 60 -20.60 3.79 -0.76
CA VAL A 60 -20.89 3.23 -2.08
C VAL A 60 -22.37 3.32 -2.44
N LYS A 61 -23.28 3.03 -1.50
CA LYS A 61 -24.73 3.16 -1.72
C LYS A 61 -25.12 4.59 -2.11
N LYS A 62 -24.58 5.60 -1.42
CA LYS A 62 -24.83 7.00 -1.75
C LYS A 62 -24.17 7.41 -3.07
N LEU A 63 -22.95 6.93 -3.32
CA LEU A 63 -22.23 7.21 -4.57
C LEU A 63 -23.02 6.72 -5.79
N ARG A 64 -23.66 5.55 -5.75
CA ARG A 64 -24.51 5.06 -6.84
C ARG A 64 -25.61 6.03 -7.19
N THR A 65 -26.40 6.45 -6.20
CA THR A 65 -27.50 7.41 -6.40
C THR A 65 -27.01 8.74 -6.96
N LEU A 66 -25.88 9.26 -6.41
CA LEU A 66 -25.31 10.53 -6.87
C LEU A 66 -24.75 10.42 -8.32
N LEU A 67 -24.14 9.30 -8.68
CA LEU A 67 -23.62 9.05 -10.01
C LEU A 67 -24.73 8.94 -11.05
N GLU A 68 -25.83 8.24 -10.74
CA GLU A 68 -27.01 8.16 -11.61
C GLU A 68 -27.64 9.53 -11.86
N ASP A 69 -27.83 10.33 -10.81
CA ASP A 69 -28.35 11.68 -10.92
C ASP A 69 -27.43 12.60 -11.72
N ARG A 70 -26.15 12.43 -11.55
CA ARG A 70 -25.13 13.17 -12.26
C ARG A 70 -25.11 12.84 -13.76
N GLU A 71 -25.19 11.55 -14.11
CA GLU A 71 -25.20 11.08 -15.50
C GLU A 71 -26.41 11.67 -16.25
N LYS A 72 -27.60 11.62 -15.68
CA LYS A 72 -28.80 12.24 -16.24
C LYS A 72 -28.66 13.75 -16.49
N LYS A 73 -27.94 14.45 -15.61
CA LYS A 73 -27.70 15.89 -15.77
C LYS A 73 -26.56 16.20 -16.73
N PHE A 74 -25.54 15.34 -16.81
CA PHE A 74 -24.45 15.47 -17.75
C PHE A 74 -24.94 15.35 -19.19
N ASP A 75 -25.80 14.39 -19.47
CA ASP A 75 -26.40 14.19 -20.79
C ASP A 75 -27.26 15.39 -21.23
N LYS A 76 -27.98 16.02 -20.28
CA LYS A 76 -28.79 17.20 -20.54
C LYS A 76 -28.01 18.51 -20.68
N ALA A 77 -26.80 18.57 -20.11
CA ALA A 77 -26.01 19.79 -20.04
C ALA A 77 -25.28 20.14 -21.36
N GLY A 78 -25.23 19.21 -22.32
CA GLY A 78 -24.50 19.42 -23.56
C GLY A 78 -23.00 19.64 -23.31
N GLU A 79 -22.42 20.72 -23.86
CA GLU A 79 -21.00 21.05 -23.72
C GLU A 79 -20.69 21.84 -22.41
N ALA A 80 -21.70 22.41 -21.74
CA ALA A 80 -21.51 23.28 -20.61
C ALA A 80 -21.36 22.52 -19.28
N TYR A 81 -20.40 22.92 -18.44
CA TYR A 81 -20.33 22.49 -17.05
C TYR A 81 -21.23 23.37 -16.18
N THR A 82 -22.35 22.82 -15.76
CA THR A 82 -23.39 23.57 -15.06
C THR A 82 -23.17 23.61 -13.54
N PRO A 83 -23.67 24.65 -12.82
CA PRO A 83 -23.63 24.68 -11.35
C PRO A 83 -24.33 23.48 -10.68
N ALA A 84 -25.27 22.84 -11.38
CA ALA A 84 -25.94 21.64 -10.89
C ALA A 84 -25.00 20.40 -10.92
N LEU A 85 -24.13 20.30 -11.91
CA LEU A 85 -23.08 19.27 -11.97
C LEU A 85 -22.01 19.52 -10.90
N GLU A 86 -21.59 20.76 -10.72
CA GLU A 86 -20.61 21.13 -9.69
C GLU A 86 -21.08 20.76 -8.28
N LYS A 87 -22.35 21.04 -7.94
CA LYS A 87 -22.93 20.64 -6.66
C LYS A 87 -22.94 19.12 -6.45
N LEU A 88 -23.14 18.33 -7.52
CA LEU A 88 -23.09 16.88 -7.44
C LEU A 88 -21.65 16.38 -7.31
N ASP A 89 -20.70 16.97 -8.03
CA ASP A 89 -19.29 16.63 -7.92
C ASP A 89 -18.76 16.87 -6.49
N ILE A 90 -19.14 17.97 -5.85
CA ILE A 90 -18.81 18.24 -4.44
C ILE A 90 -19.42 17.18 -3.52
N LYS A 91 -20.67 16.77 -3.74
CA LYS A 91 -21.30 15.72 -2.94
C LYS A 91 -20.61 14.35 -3.13
N ILE A 92 -20.27 13.99 -4.37
CA ILE A 92 -19.56 12.77 -4.70
C ILE A 92 -18.17 12.77 -4.01
N ALA A 93 -17.42 13.85 -4.12
CA ALA A 93 -16.12 14.00 -3.45
C ALA A 93 -16.26 13.84 -1.92
N LYS A 94 -17.29 14.42 -1.31
CA LYS A 94 -17.57 14.29 0.14
C LYS A 94 -17.80 12.83 0.56
N GLU A 95 -18.59 12.07 -0.19
CA GLU A 95 -18.81 10.64 0.10
C GLU A 95 -17.54 9.80 -0.15
N MET A 96 -16.74 10.16 -1.15
CA MET A 96 -15.43 9.53 -1.38
C MET A 96 -14.47 9.79 -0.20
N HIS A 97 -14.43 11.00 0.35
CA HIS A 97 -13.68 11.32 1.57
C HIS A 97 -14.21 10.52 2.77
N GLY A 98 -15.53 10.39 2.90
CA GLY A 98 -16.15 9.60 3.97
C GLY A 98 -15.79 8.10 3.92
N ALA A 99 -15.46 7.56 2.74
CA ALA A 99 -15.02 6.18 2.59
C ALA A 99 -13.58 5.93 3.08
N GLN A 100 -12.76 6.97 3.26
CA GLN A 100 -11.35 6.90 3.69
C GLN A 100 -10.55 5.87 2.89
N LEU A 101 -10.53 6.02 1.57
CA LEU A 101 -9.89 5.06 0.66
C LEU A 101 -8.39 4.92 0.94
N SER A 102 -7.90 3.68 0.86
CA SER A 102 -6.49 3.36 1.09
C SER A 102 -5.58 3.92 -0.02
N LEU A 103 -4.30 4.10 0.30
CA LEU A 103 -3.31 4.59 -0.65
C LEU A 103 -3.23 3.67 -1.90
N ALA A 104 -3.37 2.36 -1.72
CA ALA A 104 -3.40 1.41 -2.83
C ALA A 104 -4.55 1.70 -3.81
N VAL A 105 -5.75 2.01 -3.28
CA VAL A 105 -6.89 2.40 -4.10
C VAL A 105 -6.65 3.75 -4.79
N LEU A 106 -6.01 4.72 -4.12
CA LEU A 106 -5.67 6.01 -4.75
C LEU A 106 -4.73 5.83 -5.95
N VAL A 107 -3.78 4.90 -5.87
CA VAL A 107 -2.91 4.55 -7.00
C VAL A 107 -3.72 3.95 -8.17
N GLU A 108 -4.63 3.01 -7.89
CA GLU A 108 -5.53 2.45 -8.91
C GLU A 108 -6.41 3.54 -9.55
N LEU A 109 -6.95 4.47 -8.75
CA LEU A 109 -7.76 5.59 -9.25
C LEU A 109 -6.95 6.53 -10.14
N ARG A 110 -5.69 6.82 -9.77
CA ARG A 110 -4.79 7.62 -10.59
C ARG A 110 -4.56 6.97 -11.95
N GLU A 111 -4.22 5.68 -11.96
CA GLU A 111 -4.02 4.94 -13.21
C GLU A 111 -5.26 4.99 -14.08
N LYS A 112 -6.44 4.72 -13.53
CA LYS A 112 -7.72 4.80 -14.25
C LYS A 112 -7.98 6.20 -14.82
N ALA A 113 -7.75 7.25 -14.04
CA ALA A 113 -7.95 8.63 -14.47
C ALA A 113 -7.02 8.99 -15.62
N LEU A 114 -5.73 8.63 -15.55
CA LEU A 114 -4.75 8.93 -16.58
C LEU A 114 -4.97 8.13 -17.86
N VAL A 115 -5.32 6.85 -17.76
CA VAL A 115 -5.69 6.02 -18.92
C VAL A 115 -6.88 6.66 -19.64
N THR A 116 -7.94 7.00 -18.91
CA THR A 116 -9.13 7.64 -19.47
C THR A 116 -8.81 9.00 -20.11
N ALA A 117 -7.99 9.82 -19.44
CA ALA A 117 -7.57 11.11 -19.95
C ALA A 117 -6.77 10.99 -21.27
N ASN A 118 -5.86 10.02 -21.33
CA ASN A 118 -5.05 9.76 -22.52
C ASN A 118 -5.89 9.25 -23.70
N GLU A 119 -6.87 8.38 -23.45
CA GLU A 119 -7.81 7.93 -24.49
C GLU A 119 -8.64 9.10 -25.05
N ILE A 120 -9.20 9.93 -24.16
CA ILE A 120 -9.95 11.14 -24.54
C ILE A 120 -9.05 12.12 -25.33
N LYS A 121 -7.81 12.33 -24.87
CA LYS A 121 -6.83 13.23 -25.52
C LYS A 121 -6.50 12.79 -26.94
N ARG A 122 -6.27 11.48 -27.14
CA ARG A 122 -5.91 10.89 -28.46
C ARG A 122 -7.10 10.83 -29.42
N THR A 123 -8.33 10.80 -28.91
CA THR A 123 -9.52 10.69 -29.75
C THR A 123 -9.81 12.00 -30.50
N ARG A 124 -10.11 11.87 -31.79
CA ARG A 124 -10.41 13.02 -32.66
C ARG A 124 -11.67 13.75 -32.17
N LYS A 125 -11.66 15.08 -32.20
CA LYS A 125 -12.82 15.91 -31.83
C LYS A 125 -14.06 15.58 -32.69
N ARG A 126 -15.25 15.72 -32.09
CA ARG A 126 -16.57 15.52 -32.74
C ARG A 126 -16.80 14.10 -33.31
N THR A 127 -16.19 13.10 -32.70
CA THR A 127 -16.46 11.71 -33.06
C THR A 127 -17.44 11.08 -32.05
N ARG A 128 -18.26 10.10 -32.49
CA ARG A 128 -19.13 9.32 -31.61
C ARG A 128 -18.31 8.69 -30.48
N ARG A 129 -17.11 8.18 -30.81
CA ARG A 129 -16.21 7.58 -29.80
C ARG A 129 -15.80 8.57 -28.71
N LEU A 130 -15.55 9.83 -29.06
CA LEU A 130 -15.25 10.86 -28.05
C LEU A 130 -16.45 11.10 -27.13
N SER A 131 -17.65 11.19 -27.67
CA SER A 131 -18.87 11.39 -26.89
C SER A 131 -19.11 10.23 -25.91
N GLU A 132 -18.87 8.98 -26.35
CA GLU A 132 -18.95 7.80 -25.48
C GLU A 132 -17.92 7.87 -24.34
N LEU A 133 -16.66 8.16 -24.65
CA LEU A 133 -15.59 8.28 -23.64
C LEU A 133 -15.86 9.41 -22.64
N GLU A 134 -16.35 10.55 -23.09
CA GLU A 134 -16.73 11.68 -22.23
C GLU A 134 -17.95 11.33 -21.34
N GLY A 135 -18.92 10.59 -21.86
CA GLY A 135 -20.06 10.07 -21.10
C GLY A 135 -19.60 9.10 -20.00
N ASP A 136 -18.73 8.15 -20.35
CA ASP A 136 -18.17 7.18 -19.40
C ASP A 136 -17.32 7.91 -18.32
N ALA A 137 -16.49 8.85 -18.73
CA ALA A 137 -15.70 9.66 -17.80
C ALA A 137 -16.56 10.62 -16.96
N GLY A 138 -17.71 11.02 -17.50
CA GLY A 138 -18.57 12.06 -16.94
C GLY A 138 -17.96 13.47 -17.05
N VAL A 139 -16.94 13.65 -17.89
CA VAL A 139 -16.20 14.93 -18.02
C VAL A 139 -15.85 15.17 -19.47
N ARG A 140 -15.99 16.42 -19.93
CA ARG A 140 -15.58 16.86 -21.28
C ARG A 140 -14.06 16.90 -21.42
N LYS A 141 -13.58 16.74 -22.66
CA LYS A 141 -12.17 16.62 -23.02
C LYS A 141 -11.28 17.72 -22.43
N GLU A 142 -11.70 18.97 -22.55
CA GLU A 142 -10.94 20.13 -22.08
C GLU A 142 -10.77 20.10 -20.55
N ARG A 143 -11.85 19.82 -19.83
CA ARG A 143 -11.83 19.71 -18.37
C ARG A 143 -11.07 18.47 -17.90
N MET A 144 -11.21 17.33 -18.60
CA MET A 144 -10.48 16.10 -18.26
C MET A 144 -8.97 16.30 -18.32
N SER A 145 -8.48 17.04 -19.32
CA SER A 145 -7.05 17.37 -19.42
C SER A 145 -6.54 18.20 -18.24
N ALA A 146 -7.32 19.20 -17.80
CA ALA A 146 -6.97 20.01 -16.65
C ALA A 146 -6.97 19.20 -15.34
N LEU A 147 -7.96 18.34 -15.14
CA LEU A 147 -8.04 17.47 -13.98
C LEU A 147 -6.89 16.43 -13.94
N ALA A 148 -6.54 15.84 -15.09
CA ALA A 148 -5.42 14.90 -15.19
C ALA A 148 -4.09 15.58 -14.84
N ASN A 149 -3.84 16.79 -15.31
CA ASN A 149 -2.65 17.56 -14.95
C ASN A 149 -2.61 17.82 -13.42
N SER A 150 -3.74 18.22 -12.83
CA SER A 150 -3.82 18.42 -11.37
C SER A 150 -3.52 17.14 -10.57
N VAL A 151 -3.92 15.97 -11.08
CA VAL A 151 -3.60 14.67 -10.46
C VAL A 151 -2.11 14.36 -10.57
N ASP A 152 -1.49 14.62 -11.73
CA ASP A 152 -0.05 14.38 -11.90
C ASP A 152 0.79 15.32 -11.03
N ASP A 153 0.46 16.62 -10.98
CA ASP A 153 1.12 17.60 -10.11
C ASP A 153 1.01 17.20 -8.62
N ALA A 154 -0.18 16.77 -8.19
CA ALA A 154 -0.40 16.34 -6.81
C ALA A 154 0.36 15.05 -6.48
N HIS A 155 0.44 14.11 -7.44
CA HIS A 155 1.20 12.87 -7.28
C HIS A 155 2.71 13.12 -7.21
N GLU A 156 3.23 13.99 -8.07
CA GLU A 156 4.65 14.39 -8.06
C GLU A 156 5.02 15.04 -6.72
N MET A 157 4.16 15.94 -6.23
CA MET A 157 4.35 16.56 -4.91
C MET A 157 4.36 15.51 -3.79
N MET A 158 3.40 14.57 -3.78
CA MET A 158 3.35 13.50 -2.79
C MET A 158 4.61 12.63 -2.83
N THR A 159 5.06 12.25 -4.04
CA THR A 159 6.25 11.44 -4.25
C THR A 159 7.51 12.16 -3.75
N THR A 160 7.63 13.44 -4.06
CA THR A 160 8.77 14.28 -3.61
C THR A 160 8.84 14.36 -2.09
N VAL A 161 7.70 14.62 -1.44
CA VAL A 161 7.64 14.69 0.03
C VAL A 161 7.94 13.33 0.66
N LYS A 162 7.41 12.24 0.08
CA LYS A 162 7.68 10.86 0.51
C LYS A 162 9.17 10.52 0.42
N ASN A 163 9.80 10.81 -0.72
CA ASN A 163 11.22 10.54 -0.94
C ASN A 163 12.08 11.34 0.04
N ARG A 164 11.80 12.61 0.24
CA ARG A 164 12.49 13.44 1.22
C ARG A 164 12.36 12.90 2.64
N PHE A 165 11.18 12.40 3.01
CA PHE A 165 10.97 11.77 4.32
C PHE A 165 11.81 10.48 4.47
N ILE A 166 11.88 9.64 3.43
CA ILE A 166 12.72 8.44 3.40
C ILE A 166 14.20 8.81 3.54
N GLU A 167 14.69 9.78 2.74
CA GLU A 167 16.09 10.23 2.75
C GLU A 167 16.56 10.67 4.15
N HIS A 168 15.72 11.43 4.87
CA HIS A 168 16.04 11.87 6.23
C HIS A 168 16.14 10.73 7.25
N ASN A 169 15.58 9.55 6.93
CA ASN A 169 15.55 8.38 7.80
C ASN A 169 16.51 7.25 7.36
N LEU A 170 17.30 7.42 6.29
CA LEU A 170 18.24 6.39 5.82
C LEU A 170 19.29 6.00 6.87
N LYS A 171 19.72 6.94 7.71
CA LYS A 171 20.67 6.67 8.81
C LYS A 171 20.13 5.62 9.80
N LEU A 172 18.81 5.56 10.00
CA LEU A 172 18.18 4.55 10.87
C LEU A 172 18.38 3.15 10.31
N VAL A 173 18.23 2.99 8.98
CA VAL A 173 18.47 1.70 8.31
C VAL A 173 19.91 1.25 8.49
N VAL A 174 20.88 2.15 8.25
CA VAL A 174 22.29 1.84 8.41
C VAL A 174 22.63 1.42 9.85
N ALA A 175 22.04 2.10 10.83
CA ALA A 175 22.25 1.77 12.25
C ALA A 175 21.77 0.35 12.58
N ILE A 176 20.56 -0.02 12.12
CA ILE A 176 19.98 -1.33 12.38
C ILE A 176 20.69 -2.43 11.58
N ALA A 177 21.03 -2.18 10.30
CA ALA A 177 21.69 -3.16 9.44
C ALA A 177 23.07 -3.60 9.96
N LYS A 178 23.74 -2.79 10.78
CA LYS A 178 25.01 -3.15 11.42
C LYS A 178 24.91 -4.41 12.29
N ASP A 179 23.79 -4.59 12.97
CA ASP A 179 23.55 -5.74 13.86
C ASP A 179 23.35 -7.06 13.09
N TYR A 180 23.15 -6.97 11.77
CA TYR A 180 22.89 -8.12 10.88
C TYR A 180 24.07 -8.46 9.96
N ARG A 181 25.26 -7.88 10.22
CA ARG A 181 26.47 -8.20 9.46
C ARG A 181 26.88 -9.65 9.67
N ASN A 182 27.57 -10.20 8.67
CA ASN A 182 28.14 -11.57 8.70
C ASN A 182 27.08 -12.70 8.79
N LEU A 183 25.83 -12.42 8.41
CA LEU A 183 24.75 -13.40 8.37
C LEU A 183 24.46 -13.89 6.94
N GLY A 184 25.47 -13.88 6.04
CA GLY A 184 25.37 -14.43 4.69
C GLY A 184 24.97 -13.44 3.60
N LEU A 185 24.71 -12.16 3.96
CA LEU A 185 24.50 -11.07 3.00
C LEU A 185 25.57 -10.00 3.13
N SER A 186 25.92 -9.36 2.02
CA SER A 186 26.82 -8.20 2.04
C SER A 186 26.17 -7.01 2.77
N PHE A 187 26.97 -6.14 3.38
CA PHE A 187 26.43 -4.99 4.09
C PHE A 187 25.66 -4.02 3.18
N PRO A 188 26.07 -3.74 1.93
CA PRO A 188 25.27 -2.96 1.00
C PRO A 188 23.91 -3.60 0.69
N ASP A 189 23.84 -4.93 0.52
CA ASP A 189 22.57 -5.62 0.28
C ASP A 189 21.64 -5.53 1.49
N LEU A 190 22.19 -5.68 2.70
CA LEU A 190 21.42 -5.45 3.92
C LEU A 190 20.84 -4.03 3.99
N ILE A 191 21.62 -3.00 3.61
CA ILE A 191 21.11 -1.62 3.56
C ILE A 191 19.97 -1.51 2.55
N GLN A 192 20.07 -2.10 1.36
CA GLN A 192 19.01 -2.05 0.35
C GLN A 192 17.74 -2.74 0.82
N GLU A 193 17.85 -3.94 1.38
CA GLU A 193 16.69 -4.64 1.94
C GLU A 193 16.06 -3.89 3.12
N GLY A 194 16.90 -3.29 3.98
CA GLY A 194 16.43 -2.41 5.04
C GLY A 194 15.71 -1.16 4.53
N ASN A 195 16.18 -0.57 3.41
CA ASN A 195 15.52 0.55 2.75
C ASN A 195 14.11 0.16 2.24
N LEU A 196 13.93 -1.06 1.71
CA LEU A 196 12.60 -1.56 1.34
C LEU A 196 11.68 -1.67 2.57
N GLY A 197 12.24 -2.07 3.72
CA GLY A 197 11.51 -2.04 4.99
C GLY A 197 11.12 -0.62 5.42
N LEU A 198 12.03 0.35 5.30
CA LEU A 198 11.78 1.76 5.60
C LEU A 198 10.67 2.34 4.69
N ILE A 199 10.70 2.06 3.39
CA ILE A 199 9.67 2.50 2.44
C ILE A 199 8.29 2.01 2.86
N ARG A 200 8.17 0.72 3.21
CA ARG A 200 6.92 0.14 3.73
C ARG A 200 6.46 0.79 5.03
N ALA A 201 7.41 1.12 5.91
CA ALA A 201 7.10 1.83 7.15
C ALA A 201 6.51 3.22 6.86
N VAL A 202 7.09 3.99 5.93
CA VAL A 202 6.60 5.31 5.53
C VAL A 202 5.18 5.23 4.94
N GLU A 203 4.90 4.21 4.12
CA GLU A 203 3.59 4.01 3.49
C GLU A 203 2.47 3.67 4.48
N LYS A 204 2.82 3.06 5.61
CA LYS A 204 1.85 2.56 6.60
C LYS A 204 1.85 3.36 7.91
N PHE A 205 2.71 4.36 8.03
CA PHE A 205 2.81 5.14 9.24
C PHE A 205 1.62 6.10 9.42
N ASP A 206 0.94 5.96 10.55
CA ASP A 206 -0.13 6.88 10.98
C ASP A 206 0.36 7.70 12.18
N HIS A 207 0.66 8.98 11.96
CA HIS A 207 1.15 9.91 12.98
C HIS A 207 0.08 10.23 14.04
N ARG A 208 -1.22 10.04 13.74
CA ARG A 208 -2.33 10.29 14.67
C ARG A 208 -2.31 9.37 15.88
N ARG A 209 -1.60 8.24 15.79
CA ARG A 209 -1.39 7.31 16.91
C ARG A 209 -0.42 7.83 17.97
N GLY A 210 0.21 8.98 17.79
CA GLY A 210 1.09 9.62 18.77
C GLY A 210 2.46 8.98 18.97
N PHE A 211 2.79 7.89 18.25
CA PHE A 211 4.11 7.25 18.33
C PHE A 211 5.13 7.93 17.42
N LYS A 212 6.41 7.91 17.85
CA LYS A 212 7.50 8.36 16.99
C LYS A 212 7.66 7.42 15.80
N PHE A 213 7.92 7.99 14.62
CA PHE A 213 8.16 7.22 13.40
C PHE A 213 9.26 6.15 13.57
N SER A 214 10.38 6.50 14.22
CA SER A 214 11.48 5.57 14.45
C SER A 214 11.06 4.30 15.18
N THR A 215 10.18 4.38 16.19
CA THR A 215 9.67 3.23 16.92
C THR A 215 8.93 2.26 16.00
N TYR A 216 8.13 2.78 15.09
CA TYR A 216 7.39 1.99 14.12
C TYR A 216 8.29 1.44 13.00
N ALA A 217 9.19 2.27 12.47
CA ALA A 217 10.07 1.91 11.36
C ALA A 217 11.07 0.80 11.71
N VAL A 218 11.59 0.77 12.95
CA VAL A 218 12.52 -0.28 13.43
C VAL A 218 11.96 -1.68 13.21
N TRP A 219 10.67 -1.88 13.47
CA TRP A 219 10.02 -3.18 13.26
C TRP A 219 10.01 -3.59 11.78
N TRP A 220 9.64 -2.69 10.88
CA TRP A 220 9.60 -2.96 9.44
C TRP A 220 10.98 -3.20 8.84
N ILE A 221 11.97 -2.42 9.28
CA ILE A 221 13.36 -2.58 8.84
C ILE A 221 13.89 -3.93 9.29
N ARG A 222 13.74 -4.31 10.58
CA ARG A 222 14.14 -5.62 11.09
C ARG A 222 13.46 -6.77 10.35
N GLN A 223 12.16 -6.68 10.14
CA GLN A 223 11.40 -7.68 9.40
C GLN A 223 11.93 -7.87 7.96
N ALA A 224 12.27 -6.75 7.28
CA ALA A 224 12.84 -6.82 5.94
C ALA A 224 14.22 -7.49 5.93
N LEU A 225 15.10 -7.11 6.87
CA LEU A 225 16.45 -7.67 7.00
C LEU A 225 16.41 -9.18 7.30
N VAL A 226 15.61 -9.61 8.28
CA VAL A 226 15.47 -11.04 8.61
C VAL A 226 14.95 -11.83 7.43
N ARG A 227 13.93 -11.31 6.74
CA ARG A 227 13.36 -11.96 5.55
C ARG A 227 14.37 -12.05 4.40
N ALA A 228 15.17 -11.00 4.19
CA ALA A 228 16.23 -11.01 3.17
C ALA A 228 17.30 -12.05 3.47
N ILE A 229 17.75 -12.13 4.72
CA ILE A 229 18.72 -13.15 5.16
C ILE A 229 18.15 -14.56 4.95
N GLN A 230 16.91 -14.82 5.38
CA GLN A 230 16.26 -16.12 5.18
C GLN A 230 16.17 -16.52 3.69
N ASN A 231 15.96 -15.54 2.80
CA ASN A 231 15.77 -15.82 1.37
C ASN A 231 17.06 -15.88 0.57
N HIS A 232 18.08 -15.10 0.94
CA HIS A 232 19.25 -14.83 0.08
C HIS A 232 20.61 -15.13 0.72
N SER A 233 20.67 -15.55 2.00
CA SER A 233 21.95 -15.85 2.67
C SER A 233 22.63 -17.13 2.18
N ARG A 234 21.89 -18.02 1.53
CA ARG A 234 22.40 -19.32 1.04
C ARG A 234 22.18 -19.48 -0.45
N THR A 235 23.14 -20.12 -1.13
CA THR A 235 23.07 -20.45 -2.56
C THR A 235 21.85 -21.33 -2.88
N ILE A 236 21.55 -22.30 -2.00
CA ILE A 236 20.32 -23.10 -2.07
C ILE A 236 19.37 -22.56 -1.02
N ARG A 237 18.25 -21.99 -1.47
CA ARG A 237 17.23 -21.40 -0.59
C ARG A 237 16.59 -22.47 0.29
N LEU A 238 16.56 -22.20 1.59
CA LEU A 238 15.82 -23.00 2.56
C LEU A 238 14.47 -22.36 2.89
N PRO A 239 13.43 -23.17 3.17
CA PRO A 239 12.19 -22.67 3.76
C PRO A 239 12.43 -21.98 5.09
N SER A 240 11.65 -20.95 5.42
CA SER A 240 11.83 -20.13 6.64
C SER A 240 11.84 -20.98 7.92
N HIS A 241 10.97 -21.97 8.03
CA HIS A 241 10.90 -22.84 9.21
C HIS A 241 12.17 -23.70 9.41
N VAL A 242 12.87 -24.07 8.33
CA VAL A 242 14.16 -24.77 8.40
C VAL A 242 15.25 -23.82 8.85
N HIS A 243 15.24 -22.59 8.32
CA HIS A 243 16.18 -21.54 8.73
C HIS A 243 16.05 -21.22 10.23
N ASP A 244 14.81 -21.09 10.74
CA ASP A 244 14.53 -20.82 12.15
C ASP A 244 15.02 -21.99 13.06
N ARG A 245 14.85 -23.23 12.62
CA ARG A 245 15.39 -24.42 13.32
C ARG A 245 16.90 -24.40 13.36
N LEU A 246 17.58 -24.09 12.25
CA LEU A 246 19.02 -23.97 12.19
C LEU A 246 19.57 -22.89 13.13
N GLN A 247 18.94 -21.71 13.12
CA GLN A 247 19.32 -20.63 14.02
C GLN A 247 19.16 -21.04 15.50
N ARG A 248 18.04 -21.71 15.84
CA ARG A 248 17.80 -22.21 17.19
C ARG A 248 18.85 -23.26 17.57
N SER A 249 19.18 -24.20 16.67
CA SER A 249 20.21 -25.19 16.90
C SER A 249 21.58 -24.56 17.15
N GLN A 250 21.98 -23.58 16.32
CA GLN A 250 23.25 -22.87 16.51
C GLN A 250 23.33 -22.11 17.84
N ARG A 251 22.23 -21.47 18.26
CA ARG A 251 22.16 -20.78 19.55
C ARG A 251 22.34 -21.74 20.73
N VAL A 252 21.58 -22.84 20.74
CA VAL A 252 21.67 -23.86 21.78
C VAL A 252 23.05 -24.51 21.79
N ARG A 253 23.64 -24.79 20.64
CA ARG A 253 25.02 -25.29 20.50
C ARG A 253 26.02 -24.33 21.15
N ALA A 254 25.91 -23.03 20.88
CA ALA A 254 26.78 -22.02 21.49
C ALA A 254 26.63 -21.93 23.02
N GLU A 255 25.39 -21.97 23.51
CA GLU A 255 25.10 -21.95 24.94
C GLU A 255 25.66 -23.19 25.68
N LEU A 256 25.49 -24.39 25.11
CA LEU A 256 26.02 -25.63 25.66
C LEU A 256 27.55 -25.67 25.57
N THR A 257 28.14 -25.17 24.47
CA THR A 257 29.61 -25.06 24.36
C THR A 257 30.18 -24.18 25.46
N GLY A 258 29.51 -23.06 25.80
CA GLY A 258 29.91 -22.22 26.92
C GLY A 258 29.81 -22.88 28.27
N LYS A 259 28.83 -23.78 28.48
CA LYS A 259 28.64 -24.53 29.75
C LYS A 259 29.58 -25.73 29.87
N LEU A 260 29.82 -26.45 28.76
CA LEU A 260 30.57 -27.69 28.74
C LEU A 260 32.07 -27.50 28.54
N GLY A 261 32.48 -26.33 28.02
CA GLY A 261 33.86 -26.05 27.61
C GLY A 261 34.32 -26.82 26.36
N ARG A 262 33.40 -27.54 25.68
CA ARG A 262 33.59 -28.30 24.45
C ARG A 262 32.34 -28.27 23.57
N GLU A 263 32.43 -28.63 22.30
CA GLU A 263 31.25 -28.81 21.45
C GLU A 263 30.31 -29.90 21.99
N PRO A 264 28.98 -29.60 22.06
CA PRO A 264 27.98 -30.59 22.49
C PRO A 264 27.77 -31.64 21.39
N ASN A 265 27.53 -32.88 21.80
CA ASN A 265 27.15 -33.95 20.87
C ASN A 265 25.63 -33.92 20.56
N ALA A 266 25.18 -34.73 19.57
CA ALA A 266 23.78 -34.79 19.19
C ALA A 266 22.84 -35.20 20.32
N MET A 267 23.31 -36.08 21.22
CA MET A 267 22.52 -36.52 22.39
C MET A 267 22.34 -35.43 23.45
N GLU A 268 23.27 -34.47 23.51
CA GLU A 268 23.21 -33.32 24.42
C GLU A 268 22.37 -32.19 23.85
N LEU A 269 22.35 -32.05 22.50
CA LEU A 269 21.56 -31.04 21.79
C LEU A 269 20.08 -31.41 21.66
N ALA A 270 19.76 -32.68 21.44
CA ALA A 270 18.41 -33.15 21.14
C ALA A 270 17.38 -32.80 22.25
N PRO A 271 17.66 -32.98 23.56
CA PRO A 271 16.74 -32.62 24.63
C PRO A 271 16.46 -31.13 24.74
N GLU A 272 17.49 -30.30 24.56
CA GLU A 272 17.38 -28.84 24.63
C GLU A 272 16.60 -28.23 23.42
N LEU A 273 16.63 -28.93 22.29
CA LEU A 273 15.87 -28.54 21.10
C LEU A 273 14.48 -29.14 21.06
N GLY A 274 14.20 -30.15 21.91
CA GLY A 274 12.95 -30.89 21.89
C GLY A 274 12.75 -31.70 20.60
N THR A 275 13.85 -32.20 20.02
CA THR A 275 13.87 -32.96 18.76
C THR A 275 14.57 -34.29 18.95
N ASP A 276 14.37 -35.21 18.00
CA ASP A 276 15.09 -36.49 17.97
C ASP A 276 16.49 -36.29 17.34
N THR A 277 17.45 -37.14 17.74
CA THR A 277 18.82 -37.11 17.23
C THR A 277 18.90 -37.31 15.70
N GLY A 278 18.01 -38.15 15.12
CA GLY A 278 17.93 -38.37 13.67
C GLY A 278 17.43 -37.12 12.90
N ALA A 279 16.59 -36.29 13.53
CA ALA A 279 16.14 -35.04 12.94
C ALA A 279 17.23 -33.93 12.99
N LEU A 280 18.20 -34.05 13.90
CA LEU A 280 19.35 -33.15 13.96
C LEU A 280 20.41 -33.48 12.90
N GLU A 281 20.66 -34.75 12.63
CA GLU A 281 21.60 -35.20 11.57
C GLU A 281 21.09 -34.82 10.17
N ALA A 282 19.79 -34.65 9.99
CA ALA A 282 19.19 -34.20 8.74
C ALA A 282 19.26 -32.65 8.55
N LEU A 283 19.70 -31.91 9.57
CA LEU A 283 19.82 -30.43 9.55
C LEU A 283 21.27 -29.97 9.34
N ASP A 284 22.27 -30.80 9.61
CA ASP A 284 23.69 -30.53 9.37
C ASP A 284 24.08 -30.89 7.93
#